data_67d42d8e261f4474951ffe5a968cfec9
#
_entry.id   67d42d8e261f4474951ffe5a968cfec9
#
_cell.length_a   1.000
_cell.length_b   1.000
_cell.length_c   1.000
_cell.angle_alpha   90.00
_cell.angle_beta   90.00
_cell.angle_gamma   90.00
#
_symmetry.space_group_name_H-M   'P 1'
#
loop_
_entity.id
_entity.type
_entity.pdbx_description
1 polymer ?
#
loop_
_entity_poly.entity_id
_entity_poly.type
_entity_poly.pdbx_seq_one_letter_code
_entity_poly.pdbx_strand_id
1 'polypeptide(L)'
;MLVLATLGIATTGNASCGTPKQPHLKMQTKSYTITETSDPIPPNAREDVIYSVTVTDNKTGQPIETGEGRIFANTAEGARTYDGFVKAPQIGVYSAKLNYVTSGQWAVGIQFHSDSTKPLEKVEWMQDVLPERSGIP
;
A
#
# COMPACT_ATOMS: atom_id res chain seq x y z
N MET A 1 -15.40 61.98 23.16
CA MET A 1 -16.01 61.29 22.02
C MET A 1 -15.33 59.97 21.81
N LEU A 2 -16.01 58.90 22.20
CA LEU A 2 -15.44 57.56 22.31
C LEU A 2 -15.78 56.81 21.02
N VAL A 3 -14.75 56.31 20.33
CA VAL A 3 -14.98 55.40 19.21
C VAL A 3 -14.59 53.99 19.68
N LEU A 4 -15.62 53.18 19.87
CA LEU A 4 -15.45 51.77 20.14
C LEU A 4 -15.23 51.05 18.82
N ALA A 5 -14.05 50.55 18.60
CA ALA A 5 -13.80 49.57 17.56
C ALA A 5 -13.99 48.17 18.13
N THR A 6 -15.06 47.55 17.80
CA THR A 6 -15.27 46.14 18.10
C THR A 6 -14.49 45.30 17.10
N LEU A 7 -13.41 44.70 17.59
CA LEU A 7 -12.67 43.71 16.83
C LEU A 7 -13.44 42.40 16.90
N GLY A 8 -14.09 42.05 15.80
CA GLY A 8 -14.70 40.74 15.66
C GLY A 8 -13.59 39.71 15.38
N ILE A 9 -13.33 38.87 16.34
CA ILE A 9 -12.43 37.71 16.11
C ILE A 9 -13.26 36.63 15.47
N ALA A 10 -13.06 36.42 14.19
CA ALA A 10 -13.59 35.26 13.51
C ALA A 10 -12.64 34.09 13.77
N THR A 11 -12.96 33.26 14.73
CA THR A 11 -12.28 31.98 14.88
C THR A 11 -12.82 31.02 13.86
N THR A 12 -12.14 30.88 12.75
CA THR A 12 -12.38 29.78 11.84
C THR A 12 -11.76 28.52 12.45
N GLY A 13 -12.54 27.78 13.19
CA GLY A 13 -12.15 26.46 13.61
C GLY A 13 -12.19 25.53 12.42
N ASN A 14 -11.06 25.32 11.80
CA ASN A 14 -10.90 24.23 10.84
C ASN A 14 -10.76 22.93 11.59
N ALA A 15 -11.87 22.36 12.00
CA ALA A 15 -11.90 20.96 12.32
C ALA A 15 -11.87 20.20 10.97
N SER A 16 -10.69 19.88 10.49
CA SER A 16 -10.57 18.98 9.36
C SER A 16 -10.93 17.59 9.85
N CYS A 17 -12.20 17.21 9.75
CA CYS A 17 -12.58 15.80 9.79
C CYS A 17 -12.15 15.19 8.46
N GLY A 18 -10.83 15.02 8.26
CA GLY A 18 -10.32 14.28 7.14
C GLY A 18 -10.73 12.82 7.30
N THR A 19 -11.16 12.19 6.20
CA THR A 19 -11.24 10.74 6.12
C THR A 19 -9.92 10.17 6.65
N PRO A 20 -9.97 9.23 7.60
CA PRO A 20 -8.74 8.61 8.08
C PRO A 20 -8.00 8.03 6.89
N LYS A 21 -6.73 8.40 6.74
CA LYS A 21 -5.86 7.82 5.72
C LYS A 21 -5.79 6.33 5.97
N GLN A 22 -5.96 5.54 4.91
CA GLN A 22 -5.77 4.10 5.02
C GLN A 22 -4.36 3.81 5.54
N PRO A 23 -4.22 2.86 6.47
CA PRO A 23 -2.91 2.40 6.88
C PRO A 23 -2.09 1.99 5.66
N HIS A 24 -0.87 2.44 5.61
CA HIS A 24 0.05 2.10 4.54
C HIS A 24 1.43 1.80 5.13
N LEU A 25 2.15 0.93 4.45
CA LEU A 25 3.51 0.57 4.80
C LEU A 25 4.47 1.19 3.80
N LYS A 26 5.44 1.94 4.30
CA LYS A 26 6.47 2.58 3.48
C LYS A 26 7.79 1.87 3.69
N MET A 27 8.37 1.42 2.60
CA MET A 27 9.62 0.65 2.59
C MET A 27 10.58 1.25 1.57
N GLN A 28 11.87 1.03 1.77
CA GLN A 28 12.89 1.51 0.87
C GLN A 28 13.79 0.36 0.41
N THR A 29 14.13 0.38 -0.86
CA THR A 29 15.24 -0.38 -1.42
C THR A 29 16.39 0.57 -1.71
N LYS A 30 17.45 0.07 -2.33
CA LYS A 30 18.56 0.92 -2.78
C LYS A 30 18.10 2.05 -3.71
N SER A 31 17.18 1.76 -4.64
CA SER A 31 16.77 2.69 -5.70
C SER A 31 15.37 3.24 -5.55
N TYR A 32 14.49 2.57 -4.80
CA TYR A 32 13.07 2.89 -4.76
C TYR A 32 12.54 3.09 -3.35
N THR A 33 11.53 3.94 -3.25
CA THR A 33 10.63 3.99 -2.10
C THR A 33 9.31 3.39 -2.53
N ILE A 34 8.87 2.37 -1.80
CA ILE A 34 7.67 1.59 -2.10
C ILE A 34 6.68 1.81 -0.96
N THR A 35 5.52 2.34 -1.29
CA THR A 35 4.43 2.53 -0.33
C THR A 35 3.29 1.59 -0.70
N GLU A 36 2.89 0.75 0.23
CA GLU A 36 1.92 -0.31 0.02
C GLU A 36 0.68 -0.07 0.88
N THR A 37 -0.48 -0.33 0.32
CA THR A 37 -1.73 -0.48 1.05
C THR A 37 -2.52 -1.64 0.46
N SER A 38 -3.43 -2.20 1.24
CA SER A 38 -4.27 -3.30 0.79
C SER A 38 -5.75 -3.07 1.11
N ASP A 39 -6.60 -3.75 0.40
CA ASP A 39 -8.03 -3.75 0.65
C ASP A 39 -8.54 -5.20 0.53
N PRO A 40 -9.09 -5.79 1.60
CA PRO A 40 -9.24 -5.25 2.96
C PRO A 40 -7.94 -5.14 3.76
N ILE A 41 -7.95 -4.32 4.81
CA ILE A 41 -6.90 -4.20 5.81
C ILE A 41 -7.49 -4.48 7.19
N PRO A 42 -6.96 -5.48 7.94
CA PRO A 42 -6.04 -6.52 7.50
C PRO A 42 -6.72 -7.48 6.52
N PRO A 43 -5.96 -8.24 5.72
CA PRO A 43 -6.55 -9.21 4.81
C PRO A 43 -7.19 -10.37 5.55
N ASN A 44 -8.22 -10.97 4.94
CA ASN A 44 -8.84 -12.20 5.41
C ASN A 44 -8.46 -13.37 4.49
N ALA A 45 -8.37 -14.56 5.06
CA ALA A 45 -8.13 -15.77 4.28
C ALA A 45 -9.29 -16.03 3.30
N ARG A 46 -8.97 -16.60 2.15
CA ARG A 46 -9.89 -17.01 1.09
C ARG A 46 -10.73 -15.90 0.49
N GLU A 47 -10.24 -14.67 0.58
CA GLU A 47 -10.80 -13.50 -0.10
C GLU A 47 -9.74 -12.88 -0.98
N ASP A 48 -10.16 -12.25 -2.06
CA ASP A 48 -9.26 -11.45 -2.88
C ASP A 48 -8.83 -10.21 -2.11
N VAL A 49 -7.54 -9.99 -2.06
CA VAL A 49 -6.94 -8.81 -1.43
C VAL A 49 -6.26 -8.00 -2.52
N ILE A 50 -6.71 -6.77 -2.70
CA ILE A 50 -6.13 -5.87 -3.69
C ILE A 50 -5.03 -5.05 -3.03
N TYR A 51 -3.83 -5.16 -3.55
CA TYR A 51 -2.70 -4.35 -3.15
C TYR A 51 -2.52 -3.19 -4.10
N SER A 52 -2.34 -2.00 -3.54
CA SER A 52 -1.97 -0.80 -4.29
C SER A 52 -0.59 -0.37 -3.84
N VAL A 53 0.31 -0.21 -4.79
CA VAL A 53 1.71 0.08 -4.53
C VAL A 53 2.11 1.32 -5.30
N THR A 54 2.68 2.29 -4.58
CA THR A 54 3.25 3.49 -5.19
C THR A 54 4.76 3.38 -5.13
N VAL A 55 5.42 3.57 -6.26
CA VAL A 55 6.88 3.47 -6.36
C VAL A 55 7.46 4.79 -6.84
N THR A 56 8.40 5.31 -6.06
CA THR A 56 9.14 6.52 -6.41
C THR A 56 10.64 6.25 -6.46
N ASP A 57 11.33 7.02 -7.28
CA ASP A 57 12.78 6.98 -7.39
C ASP A 57 13.41 7.69 -6.20
N ASN A 58 14.36 7.05 -5.52
CA ASN A 58 15.01 7.64 -4.34
C ASN A 58 15.86 8.86 -4.64
N LYS A 59 16.39 8.97 -5.87
CA LYS A 59 17.26 10.09 -6.26
C LYS A 59 16.46 11.34 -6.62
N THR A 60 15.35 11.16 -7.33
CA THR A 60 14.57 12.26 -7.89
C THR A 60 13.29 12.54 -7.11
N GLY A 61 12.80 11.57 -6.35
CA GLY A 61 11.50 11.64 -5.69
C GLY A 61 10.33 11.52 -6.66
N GLN A 62 10.58 11.26 -7.94
CA GLN A 62 9.56 11.17 -8.96
C GLN A 62 8.94 9.76 -9.02
N PRO A 63 7.65 9.66 -9.35
CA PRO A 63 7.03 8.36 -9.52
C PRO A 63 7.64 7.60 -10.71
N ILE A 64 7.75 6.29 -10.57
CA ILE A 64 8.24 5.40 -11.64
C ILE A 64 7.07 5.02 -12.54
N GLU A 65 7.09 5.47 -13.78
CA GLU A 65 5.98 5.28 -14.72
C GLU A 65 5.98 3.93 -15.41
N THR A 66 7.14 3.33 -15.62
CA THR A 66 7.32 2.19 -16.52
C THR A 66 7.91 0.96 -15.82
N GLY A 67 7.69 0.83 -14.54
CA GLY A 67 8.24 -0.29 -13.78
C GLY A 67 7.51 -1.60 -14.00
N GLU A 68 8.18 -2.67 -13.67
CA GLU A 68 7.68 -4.03 -13.67
C GLU A 68 7.99 -4.69 -12.34
N GLY A 69 7.11 -5.58 -11.90
CA GLY A 69 7.34 -6.29 -10.67
C GLY A 69 6.21 -7.22 -10.30
N ARG A 70 6.34 -7.80 -9.13
CA ARG A 70 5.35 -8.71 -8.60
C ARG A 70 5.30 -8.63 -7.09
N ILE A 71 4.17 -9.05 -6.55
CA ILE A 71 3.99 -9.32 -5.13
C ILE A 71 3.87 -10.82 -4.94
N PHE A 72 4.45 -11.33 -3.86
CA PHE A 72 4.37 -12.73 -3.52
C PHE A 72 4.25 -12.90 -2.02
N ALA A 73 3.67 -13.99 -1.59
CA ALA A 73 3.52 -14.30 -0.18
C ALA A 73 3.67 -15.79 0.05
N ASN A 74 4.25 -16.17 1.18
CA ASN A 74 4.38 -17.56 1.57
C ASN A 74 4.30 -17.73 3.09
N THR A 75 3.94 -18.94 3.50
CA THR A 75 4.00 -19.37 4.90
C THR A 75 5.19 -20.28 5.13
N ALA A 76 5.52 -20.49 6.41
CA ALA A 76 6.55 -21.45 6.80
C ALA A 76 6.20 -22.88 6.37
N GLU A 77 4.91 -23.21 6.27
CA GLU A 77 4.44 -24.53 5.86
C GLU A 77 4.41 -24.75 4.34
N GLY A 78 4.76 -23.71 3.56
CA GLY A 78 4.90 -23.82 2.12
C GLY A 78 3.69 -23.37 1.29
N ALA A 79 2.66 -22.79 1.90
CA ALA A 79 1.59 -22.15 1.14
C ALA A 79 2.12 -20.92 0.42
N ARG A 80 1.66 -20.66 -0.80
CA ARG A 80 2.12 -19.56 -1.65
C ARG A 80 0.98 -18.90 -2.39
N THR A 81 1.13 -17.61 -2.63
CA THR A 81 0.29 -16.84 -3.56
C THR A 81 1.16 -15.72 -4.16
N TYR A 82 0.88 -15.36 -5.39
CA TYR A 82 1.64 -14.30 -6.06
C TYR A 82 0.83 -13.70 -7.20
N ASP A 83 1.19 -12.49 -7.60
CA ASP A 83 0.61 -11.82 -8.76
C ASP A 83 1.58 -10.79 -9.32
N GLY A 84 1.55 -10.61 -10.65
CA GLY A 84 2.30 -9.57 -11.34
C GLY A 84 1.59 -8.22 -11.21
N PHE A 85 2.36 -7.15 -11.11
CA PHE A 85 1.79 -5.80 -11.06
C PHE A 85 1.20 -5.37 -12.39
N VAL A 86 0.05 -4.74 -12.31
CA VAL A 86 -0.61 -4.04 -13.40
C VAL A 86 -0.59 -2.55 -13.10
N LYS A 87 -0.30 -1.72 -14.08
CA LYS A 87 -0.33 -0.28 -13.89
C LYS A 87 -1.75 0.20 -13.59
N ALA A 88 -1.88 0.98 -12.52
CA ALA A 88 -3.11 1.72 -12.24
C ALA A 88 -3.18 2.99 -13.09
N PRO A 89 -4.35 3.65 -13.18
CA PRO A 89 -4.47 4.91 -13.92
C PRO A 89 -3.56 6.02 -13.45
N GLN A 90 -3.22 6.04 -12.16
CA GLN A 90 -2.32 7.04 -11.59
C GLN A 90 -0.86 6.68 -11.87
N ILE A 91 -0.05 7.68 -12.23
CA ILE A 91 1.38 7.51 -12.50
C ILE A 91 2.09 7.02 -11.24
N GLY A 92 2.93 5.99 -11.41
CA GLY A 92 3.72 5.43 -10.31
C GLY A 92 2.93 4.49 -9.40
N VAL A 93 1.67 4.22 -9.69
CA VAL A 93 0.83 3.31 -8.92
C VAL A 93 0.61 2.01 -9.68
N TYR A 94 0.76 0.91 -8.95
CA TYR A 94 0.62 -0.45 -9.48
C TYR A 94 -0.34 -1.22 -8.58
N SER A 95 -1.04 -2.17 -9.19
CA SER A 95 -2.03 -2.98 -8.50
C SER A 95 -1.74 -4.46 -8.71
N ALA A 96 -2.01 -5.26 -7.68
CA ALA A 96 -1.94 -6.71 -7.75
C ALA A 96 -2.98 -7.31 -6.80
N LYS A 97 -3.30 -8.57 -7.03
CA LYS A 97 -4.32 -9.28 -6.25
C LYS A 97 -3.72 -10.56 -5.67
N LEU A 98 -3.81 -10.72 -4.36
CA LEU A 98 -3.45 -11.97 -3.69
C LEU A 98 -4.69 -12.63 -3.10
N ASN A 99 -4.61 -13.94 -2.93
CA ASN A 99 -5.61 -14.71 -2.20
C ASN A 99 -4.90 -15.64 -1.23
N TYR A 100 -5.05 -15.39 0.05
CA TYR A 100 -4.41 -16.17 1.11
C TYR A 100 -5.26 -17.39 1.42
N VAL A 101 -4.72 -18.57 1.25
CA VAL A 101 -5.47 -19.82 1.46
C VAL A 101 -5.71 -20.15 2.93
N THR A 102 -4.91 -19.60 3.83
CA THR A 102 -5.04 -19.80 5.28
C THR A 102 -4.82 -18.51 6.03
N SER A 103 -5.36 -18.43 7.25
CA SER A 103 -5.03 -17.35 8.20
C SER A 103 -3.67 -17.60 8.85
N GLY A 104 -3.19 -16.60 9.59
CA GLY A 104 -1.93 -16.65 10.30
C GLY A 104 -0.90 -15.70 9.70
N GLN A 105 0.37 -15.94 9.97
CA GLN A 105 1.44 -15.07 9.51
C GLN A 105 1.97 -15.51 8.15
N TRP A 106 2.07 -14.55 7.26
CA TRP A 106 2.63 -14.71 5.92
C TRP A 106 3.81 -13.78 5.74
N ALA A 107 4.88 -14.27 5.14
CA ALA A 107 5.94 -13.41 4.64
C ALA A 107 5.51 -12.89 3.27
N VAL A 108 5.37 -11.58 3.16
CA VAL A 108 4.97 -10.92 1.91
C VAL A 108 6.16 -10.16 1.34
N GLY A 109 6.37 -10.23 0.06
CA GLY A 109 7.45 -9.54 -0.60
C GLY A 109 7.03 -8.89 -1.91
N ILE A 110 7.70 -7.80 -2.24
CA ILE A 110 7.56 -7.12 -3.52
C ILE A 110 8.93 -7.13 -4.19
N GLN A 111 8.96 -7.52 -5.45
CA GLN A 111 10.10 -7.37 -6.33
C GLN A 111 9.75 -6.37 -7.41
N PHE A 112 10.67 -5.44 -7.69
CA PHE A 112 10.40 -4.35 -8.62
C PHE A 112 11.68 -3.87 -9.28
N HIS A 113 11.60 -3.48 -10.54
CA HIS A 113 12.61 -2.70 -11.24
C HIS A 113 11.93 -1.68 -12.18
N SER A 114 12.62 -0.59 -12.45
CA SER A 114 12.09 0.47 -13.32
C SER A 114 12.07 0.06 -14.80
N ASP A 115 12.95 -0.85 -15.19
CA ASP A 115 12.98 -1.45 -16.51
C ASP A 115 13.71 -2.81 -16.48
N SER A 116 13.55 -3.59 -17.52
CA SER A 116 14.09 -4.95 -17.59
C SER A 116 15.62 -5.04 -17.62
N THR A 117 16.31 -3.93 -17.84
CA THR A 117 17.78 -3.89 -17.84
C THR A 117 18.37 -3.74 -16.45
N LYS A 118 17.54 -3.44 -15.45
CA LYS A 118 17.94 -3.26 -14.06
C LYS A 118 17.59 -4.48 -13.22
N PRO A 119 18.38 -4.78 -12.18
CA PRO A 119 18.04 -5.89 -11.29
C PRO A 119 16.76 -5.61 -10.52
N LEU A 120 16.00 -6.67 -10.22
CA LEU A 120 14.86 -6.60 -9.33
C LEU A 120 15.34 -6.30 -7.91
N GLU A 121 14.75 -5.31 -7.29
CA GLU A 121 14.97 -4.98 -5.89
C GLU A 121 13.78 -5.48 -5.08
N LYS A 122 14.02 -5.90 -3.86
CA LYS A 122 13.02 -6.60 -3.05
C LYS A 122 12.84 -5.92 -1.70
N VAL A 123 11.58 -5.84 -1.27
CA VAL A 123 11.19 -5.55 0.10
C VAL A 123 10.34 -6.69 0.63
N GLU A 124 10.37 -6.92 1.94
CA GLU A 124 9.59 -7.97 2.60
C GLU A 124 9.03 -7.46 3.92
N TRP A 125 7.87 -7.99 4.30
CA TRP A 125 7.28 -7.76 5.61
C TRP A 125 6.46 -8.97 6.05
N MET A 126 6.15 -9.03 7.33
CA MET A 126 5.25 -10.03 7.88
C MET A 126 3.84 -9.48 7.90
N GLN A 127 2.91 -10.26 7.37
CA GLN A 127 1.50 -9.90 7.25
C GLN A 127 0.65 -10.87 8.05
N ASP A 128 -0.14 -10.34 8.98
CA ASP A 128 -1.16 -11.12 9.65
C ASP A 128 -2.39 -11.21 8.76
N VAL A 129 -2.83 -12.43 8.50
CA VAL A 129 -4.02 -12.73 7.73
C VAL A 129 -5.09 -13.27 8.69
N LEU A 130 -6.21 -12.59 8.73
CA LEU A 130 -7.33 -12.98 9.59
C LEU A 130 -8.02 -14.24 9.08
N PRO A 131 -8.73 -14.96 9.94
CA PRO A 131 -9.52 -16.10 9.51
C PRO A 131 -10.52 -15.74 8.42
N GLU A 132 -10.88 -16.74 7.63
CA GLU A 132 -11.96 -16.62 6.65
C GLU A 132 -13.21 -16.08 7.33
N ARG A 133 -13.83 -15.07 6.69
CA ARG A 133 -15.12 -14.59 7.18
C ARG A 133 -16.14 -15.70 6.94
N SER A 134 -16.87 -16.09 8.00
CA SER A 134 -17.94 -17.05 7.83
C SER A 134 -19.00 -16.44 6.92
N GLY A 135 -19.11 -17.01 5.71
CA GLY A 135 -20.24 -16.73 4.85
C GLY A 135 -21.48 -17.27 5.53
N ILE A 136 -22.15 -16.45 6.30
CA ILE A 136 -23.46 -16.83 6.84
C ILE A 136 -24.44 -16.67 5.70
N PRO A 137 -25.13 -17.76 5.31
CA PRO A 137 -26.21 -17.63 4.35
C PRO A 137 -27.33 -16.79 4.93
#